data_134135244f2067021f37e48a3321539c
#
_entry.id   134135244f2067021f37e48a3321539c
#
_cell.length_a   1.000
_cell.length_b   1.000
_cell.length_c   1.000
_cell.angle_alpha   90.00
_cell.angle_beta   90.00
_cell.angle_gamma   90.00
#
_symmetry.space_group_name_H-M   'P 1'
#
loop_
_entity.id
_entity.type
_entity.pdbx_description
1 polymer ?
#
loop_
_entity_poly.entity_id
_entity_poly.type
_entity_poly.pdbx_seq_one_letter_code
_entity_poly.pdbx_strand_id
1 'polypeptide(L)'
;HQGETIEEHQAKVSTMWAGFSQVAARNPNAWIRDALDATAIRTPGKTNRMVSFPYPKLMNSNNSVDMASAIIMCSVAKARELGVDESQWVYPWVGTDAHDTYSVSERDNLYSSPAIRIAGQRALELAGLGVDDLDFVDVYSCFPVAVQVAAAELGLSLDRELTVTGGLTFGGGPLNNYVMHSISRMVELLRDNPGKKGFVTANGGFLTKHAFGVYSTEAPKGDY
;
A
#
# COMPACT_ATOMS: atom_id res chain seq x y z
N HIS A 1 -17.31 -10.85 -11.16
CA HIS A 1 -16.48 -12.03 -11.45
C HIS A 1 -16.60 -13.11 -10.36
N GLN A 2 -16.68 -12.70 -9.09
CA GLN A 2 -16.82 -13.61 -7.94
C GLN A 2 -18.27 -14.03 -7.65
N GLY A 3 -19.24 -13.55 -8.40
CA GLY A 3 -20.67 -13.86 -8.23
C GLY A 3 -21.37 -13.08 -7.11
N GLU A 4 -20.70 -12.10 -6.52
CA GLU A 4 -21.26 -11.24 -5.48
C GLU A 4 -22.29 -10.24 -6.07
N THR A 5 -23.35 -9.94 -5.33
CA THR A 5 -24.20 -8.80 -5.61
C THR A 5 -23.46 -7.48 -5.31
N ILE A 6 -23.99 -6.36 -5.79
CA ILE A 6 -23.41 -5.04 -5.49
C ILE A 6 -23.46 -4.75 -3.98
N GLU A 7 -24.52 -5.11 -3.30
CA GLU A 7 -24.70 -4.93 -1.85
C GLU A 7 -23.68 -5.75 -1.05
N GLU A 8 -23.47 -7.01 -1.42
CA GLU A 8 -22.46 -7.88 -0.80
C GLU A 8 -21.05 -7.33 -1.03
N HIS A 9 -20.75 -6.91 -2.27
CA HIS A 9 -19.48 -6.28 -2.61
C HIS A 9 -19.25 -5.00 -1.77
N GLN A 10 -20.23 -4.09 -1.71
CA GLN A 10 -20.10 -2.86 -0.93
C GLN A 10 -19.93 -3.14 0.57
N ALA A 11 -20.62 -4.12 1.12
CA ALA A 11 -20.44 -4.53 2.52
C ALA A 11 -19.02 -5.03 2.77
N LYS A 12 -18.52 -5.92 1.92
CA LYS A 12 -17.17 -6.49 2.01
C LYS A 12 -16.08 -5.41 1.92
N VAL A 13 -16.12 -4.56 0.89
CA VAL A 13 -15.08 -3.53 0.69
C VAL A 13 -15.16 -2.41 1.72
N SER A 14 -16.35 -2.07 2.23
CA SER A 14 -16.48 -1.08 3.30
C SER A 14 -15.92 -1.58 4.63
N THR A 15 -16.04 -2.89 4.92
CA THR A 15 -15.43 -3.51 6.10
C THR A 15 -13.89 -3.45 5.99
N MET A 16 -13.33 -3.79 4.85
CA MET A 16 -11.89 -3.65 4.60
C MET A 16 -11.44 -2.18 4.76
N TRP A 17 -12.20 -1.22 4.21
CA TRP A 17 -11.89 0.21 4.30
C TRP A 17 -12.03 0.76 5.73
N ALA A 18 -12.93 0.22 6.55
CA ALA A 18 -12.97 0.54 7.98
C ALA A 18 -11.65 0.17 8.69
N GLY A 19 -11.03 -0.96 8.33
CA GLY A 19 -9.68 -1.31 8.77
C GLY A 19 -8.64 -0.25 8.38
N PHE A 20 -8.66 0.24 7.15
CA PHE A 20 -7.79 1.33 6.69
C PHE A 20 -8.02 2.62 7.49
N SER A 21 -9.27 2.97 7.78
CA SER A 21 -9.61 4.12 8.63
C SER A 21 -9.07 3.98 10.05
N GLN A 22 -9.13 2.77 10.64
CA GLN A 22 -8.54 2.50 11.95
C GLN A 22 -7.02 2.67 11.96
N VAL A 23 -6.32 2.25 10.88
CA VAL A 23 -4.88 2.48 10.74
C VAL A 23 -4.58 3.99 10.64
N ALA A 24 -5.35 4.73 9.83
CA ALA A 24 -5.20 6.19 9.72
C ALA A 24 -5.39 6.90 11.06
N ALA A 25 -6.33 6.45 11.89
CA ALA A 25 -6.57 7.02 13.22
C ALA A 25 -5.34 6.91 14.14
N ARG A 26 -4.51 5.87 13.94
CA ARG A 26 -3.25 5.66 14.69
C ARG A 26 -2.02 6.28 14.04
N ASN A 27 -2.14 6.73 12.78
CA ASN A 27 -1.04 7.37 12.05
C ASN A 27 -1.08 8.89 12.27
N PRO A 28 -0.09 9.49 12.97
CA PRO A 28 -0.09 10.93 13.24
C PRO A 28 -0.02 11.79 11.98
N ASN A 29 0.47 11.23 10.87
CA ASN A 29 0.63 11.91 9.59
C ASN A 29 -0.54 11.68 8.62
N ALA A 30 -1.58 10.93 9.02
CA ALA A 30 -2.75 10.71 8.18
C ALA A 30 -3.62 11.97 8.08
N TRP A 31 -4.25 12.15 6.90
CA TRP A 31 -5.09 13.31 6.61
C TRP A 31 -6.46 13.24 7.28
N ILE A 32 -7.11 12.05 7.27
CA ILE A 32 -8.39 11.80 7.96
C ILE A 32 -8.12 10.84 9.11
N ARG A 33 -8.14 11.35 10.33
CA ARG A 33 -7.81 10.58 11.54
C ARG A 33 -9.02 10.18 12.37
N ASP A 34 -10.22 10.53 11.92
CA ASP A 34 -11.46 10.05 12.52
C ASP A 34 -11.69 8.59 12.11
N ALA A 35 -11.76 7.69 13.10
CA ALA A 35 -12.06 6.29 12.84
C ALA A 35 -13.52 6.14 12.40
N LEU A 36 -13.73 5.68 11.16
CA LEU A 36 -15.03 5.51 10.56
C LEU A 36 -15.39 4.02 10.48
N ASP A 37 -16.66 3.70 10.72
CA ASP A 37 -17.18 2.36 10.51
C ASP A 37 -17.58 2.09 9.04
N ALA A 38 -17.79 0.81 8.73
CA ALA A 38 -18.13 0.37 7.39
C ALA A 38 -19.43 1.01 6.85
N THR A 39 -20.39 1.29 7.73
CA THR A 39 -21.66 1.90 7.33
C THR A 39 -21.49 3.36 6.94
N ALA A 40 -20.74 4.13 7.72
CA ALA A 40 -20.41 5.51 7.40
C ALA A 40 -19.63 5.61 6.06
N ILE A 41 -18.71 4.66 5.83
CA ILE A 41 -17.88 4.63 4.60
C ILE A 41 -18.73 4.34 3.36
N ARG A 42 -19.64 3.35 3.40
CA ARG A 42 -20.44 2.95 2.23
C ARG A 42 -21.68 3.80 1.97
N THR A 43 -22.15 4.57 2.96
CA THR A 43 -23.40 5.31 2.84
C THR A 43 -23.17 6.67 2.17
N PRO A 44 -23.72 6.90 0.96
CA PRO A 44 -23.63 8.20 0.33
C PRO A 44 -24.37 9.27 1.13
N GLY A 45 -23.81 10.49 1.17
CA GLY A 45 -24.38 11.63 1.88
C GLY A 45 -23.72 12.94 1.47
N LYS A 46 -24.06 14.02 2.15
CA LYS A 46 -23.56 15.36 1.83
C LYS A 46 -22.01 15.46 1.81
N THR A 47 -21.36 14.81 2.77
CA THR A 47 -19.90 14.78 2.90
C THR A 47 -19.25 13.56 2.24
N ASN A 48 -20.05 12.53 1.93
CA ASN A 48 -19.63 11.28 1.29
C ASN A 48 -20.43 11.03 0.01
N ARG A 49 -20.37 11.98 -0.95
CA ARG A 49 -21.12 11.86 -2.21
C ARG A 49 -20.64 10.68 -3.05
N MET A 50 -21.50 10.12 -3.88
CA MET A 50 -21.09 9.15 -4.91
C MET A 50 -20.09 9.83 -5.87
N VAL A 51 -18.97 9.18 -6.13
CA VAL A 51 -17.93 9.66 -7.05
C VAL A 51 -17.89 8.79 -8.30
N SER A 52 -17.65 7.50 -8.12
CA SER A 52 -17.58 6.52 -9.21
C SER A 52 -18.24 5.24 -8.73
N PHE A 53 -19.47 4.98 -9.19
CA PHE A 53 -20.21 3.79 -8.76
C PHE A 53 -19.36 2.51 -8.92
N PRO A 54 -19.31 1.64 -7.92
CA PRO A 54 -20.09 1.61 -6.66
C PRO A 54 -19.45 2.36 -5.47
N TYR A 55 -18.45 3.21 -5.69
CA TYR A 55 -17.61 3.82 -4.65
C TYR A 55 -17.99 5.27 -4.34
N PRO A 56 -18.50 5.59 -3.15
CA PRO A 56 -18.63 6.96 -2.66
C PRO A 56 -17.24 7.55 -2.36
N LYS A 57 -17.19 8.85 -2.06
CA LYS A 57 -15.95 9.61 -1.82
C LYS A 57 -14.97 8.93 -0.86
N LEU A 58 -15.48 8.35 0.24
CA LEU A 58 -14.67 7.66 1.24
C LEU A 58 -14.14 6.28 0.81
N MET A 59 -14.38 5.86 -0.43
CA MET A 59 -13.78 4.68 -1.07
C MET A 59 -12.90 5.06 -2.26
N ASN A 60 -12.63 6.34 -2.43
CA ASN A 60 -11.76 6.86 -3.49
C ASN A 60 -10.52 7.52 -2.88
N SER A 61 -9.45 7.59 -3.66
CA SER A 61 -8.27 8.35 -3.31
C SER A 61 -8.61 9.81 -3.00
N ASN A 62 -8.11 10.33 -1.90
CA ASN A 62 -8.29 11.72 -1.50
C ASN A 62 -7.12 12.57 -2.00
N ASN A 63 -7.28 13.18 -3.16
CA ASN A 63 -6.25 14.00 -3.78
C ASN A 63 -6.28 15.48 -3.30
N SER A 64 -7.29 15.86 -2.52
CA SER A 64 -7.43 17.21 -1.97
C SER A 64 -6.69 17.30 -0.64
N VAL A 65 -5.38 17.14 -0.68
CA VAL A 65 -4.48 17.12 0.47
C VAL A 65 -3.27 18.01 0.21
N ASP A 66 -2.70 18.56 1.28
CA ASP A 66 -1.47 19.33 1.28
C ASP A 66 -0.43 18.56 2.11
N MET A 67 0.30 17.67 1.45
CA MET A 67 1.20 16.71 2.08
C MET A 67 2.52 16.63 1.31
N ALA A 68 3.62 16.51 2.05
CA ALA A 68 4.95 16.26 1.50
C ALA A 68 5.66 15.14 2.27
N SER A 69 6.54 14.44 1.61
CA SER A 69 7.40 13.41 2.22
C SER A 69 8.79 13.49 1.62
N ALA A 70 9.80 13.21 2.42
CA ALA A 70 11.19 13.16 2.00
C ALA A 70 11.93 11.99 2.64
N ILE A 71 12.82 11.37 1.90
CA ILE A 71 13.66 10.27 2.34
C ILE A 71 15.11 10.62 2.02
N ILE A 72 16.01 10.35 2.97
CA ILE A 72 17.46 10.45 2.73
C ILE A 72 17.97 9.04 2.47
N MET A 73 18.59 8.83 1.32
CA MET A 73 19.25 7.59 0.95
C MET A 73 20.75 7.82 0.75
N CYS A 74 21.57 6.95 1.34
CA CYS A 74 23.01 7.00 1.16
C CYS A 74 23.61 5.59 1.32
N SER A 75 24.87 5.42 0.95
CA SER A 75 25.58 4.18 1.23
C SER A 75 25.84 4.02 2.74
N VAL A 76 26.00 2.79 3.20
CA VAL A 76 26.41 2.47 4.60
C VAL A 76 27.69 3.22 4.97
N ALA A 77 28.67 3.28 4.06
CA ALA A 77 29.91 4.00 4.30
C ALA A 77 29.65 5.50 4.55
N LYS A 78 28.73 6.11 3.78
CA LYS A 78 28.38 7.53 3.94
C LYS A 78 27.59 7.77 5.22
N ALA A 79 26.68 6.87 5.59
CA ALA A 79 25.95 6.96 6.85
C ALA A 79 26.90 6.93 8.05
N ARG A 80 27.92 6.05 8.05
CA ARG A 80 28.96 6.01 9.07
C ARG A 80 29.82 7.26 9.11
N GLU A 81 30.24 7.76 7.94
CA GLU A 81 31.00 9.02 7.84
C GLU A 81 30.23 10.20 8.45
N LEU A 82 28.91 10.24 8.24
CA LEU A 82 28.01 11.27 8.77
C LEU A 82 27.65 11.05 10.25
N GLY A 83 28.06 9.96 10.86
CA GLY A 83 27.75 9.64 12.27
C GLY A 83 26.28 9.32 12.51
N VAL A 84 25.56 8.84 11.48
CA VAL A 84 24.16 8.39 11.66
C VAL A 84 24.16 7.10 12.45
N ASP A 85 23.43 7.09 13.57
CA ASP A 85 23.30 5.91 14.43
C ASP A 85 22.72 4.72 13.65
N GLU A 86 23.31 3.54 13.78
CA GLU A 86 22.88 2.34 13.06
C GLU A 86 21.45 1.91 13.44
N SER A 87 20.98 2.26 14.63
CA SER A 87 19.57 2.04 15.03
C SER A 87 18.55 2.81 14.16
N GLN A 88 19.02 3.83 13.45
CA GLN A 88 18.18 4.62 12.53
C GLN A 88 18.19 4.09 11.10
N TRP A 89 18.98 3.06 10.78
CA TRP A 89 19.11 2.57 9.43
C TRP A 89 17.97 1.62 9.07
N VAL A 90 17.46 1.82 7.88
CA VAL A 90 16.50 0.88 7.23
C VAL A 90 17.05 0.59 5.84
N TYR A 91 17.18 -0.69 5.54
CA TYR A 91 17.72 -1.16 4.28
C TYR A 91 16.58 -1.48 3.32
N PRO A 92 16.57 -0.91 2.11
CA PRO A 92 15.78 -1.47 1.02
C PRO A 92 16.48 -2.76 0.54
N TRP A 93 15.82 -3.90 0.77
CA TRP A 93 16.40 -5.20 0.41
C TRP A 93 16.25 -5.49 -1.07
N VAL A 94 15.06 -5.17 -1.60
CA VAL A 94 14.67 -5.51 -2.97
C VAL A 94 13.79 -4.42 -3.53
N GLY A 95 13.96 -4.15 -4.82
CA GLY A 95 13.02 -3.40 -5.64
C GLY A 95 12.74 -4.18 -6.92
N THR A 96 11.47 -4.36 -7.27
CA THR A 96 11.04 -4.91 -8.55
C THR A 96 9.95 -4.08 -9.16
N ASP A 97 9.82 -4.14 -10.49
CA ASP A 97 8.73 -3.49 -11.20
C ASP A 97 8.28 -4.29 -12.43
N ALA A 98 7.05 -4.06 -12.84
CA ALA A 98 6.50 -4.56 -14.09
C ALA A 98 5.31 -3.70 -14.52
N HIS A 99 4.86 -3.90 -15.76
CA HIS A 99 3.62 -3.30 -16.24
C HIS A 99 2.75 -4.31 -16.99
N ASP A 100 1.44 -4.13 -16.84
CA ASP A 100 0.44 -4.79 -17.66
C ASP A 100 0.24 -4.04 -18.99
N THR A 101 -0.57 -4.58 -19.89
CA THR A 101 -0.94 -3.93 -21.14
C THR A 101 -1.49 -2.53 -20.88
N TYR A 102 -0.91 -1.50 -21.52
CA TYR A 102 -1.26 -0.10 -21.27
C TYR A 102 -2.71 0.22 -21.66
N SER A 103 -3.16 -0.30 -22.77
CA SER A 103 -4.55 -0.16 -23.22
C SER A 103 -5.45 -1.11 -22.45
N VAL A 104 -6.39 -0.54 -21.67
CA VAL A 104 -7.33 -1.36 -20.86
C VAL A 104 -8.22 -2.25 -21.75
N SER A 105 -8.57 -1.79 -22.95
CA SER A 105 -9.40 -2.53 -23.90
C SER A 105 -8.69 -3.73 -24.55
N GLU A 106 -7.38 -3.82 -24.43
CA GLU A 106 -6.57 -4.92 -24.98
C GLU A 106 -6.23 -5.98 -23.94
N ARG A 107 -6.67 -5.81 -22.68
CA ARG A 107 -6.43 -6.77 -21.60
C ARG A 107 -7.36 -7.96 -21.73
N ASP A 108 -6.84 -9.14 -21.40
CA ASP A 108 -7.62 -10.37 -21.36
C ASP A 108 -8.81 -10.28 -20.39
N ASN A 109 -8.57 -9.65 -19.22
CA ASN A 109 -9.61 -9.40 -18.23
C ASN A 109 -9.26 -8.20 -17.35
N LEU A 110 -10.20 -7.80 -16.46
CA LEU A 110 -10.04 -6.65 -15.55
C LEU A 110 -10.02 -7.05 -14.06
N TYR A 111 -9.96 -8.33 -13.75
CA TYR A 111 -9.96 -8.86 -12.39
C TYR A 111 -8.65 -9.50 -11.96
N SER A 112 -7.65 -9.49 -12.83
CA SER A 112 -6.29 -9.97 -12.54
C SER A 112 -5.24 -9.00 -13.06
N SER A 113 -4.01 -9.14 -12.56
CA SER A 113 -2.83 -8.38 -12.97
C SER A 113 -1.60 -9.27 -12.98
N PRO A 114 -1.23 -9.86 -14.12
CA PRO A 114 0.00 -10.62 -14.26
C PRO A 114 1.24 -9.86 -13.80
N ALA A 115 1.30 -8.55 -14.03
CA ALA A 115 2.41 -7.71 -13.61
C ALA A 115 2.55 -7.66 -12.07
N ILE A 116 1.44 -7.54 -11.33
CA ILE A 116 1.48 -7.60 -9.86
C ILE A 116 1.99 -8.96 -9.39
N ARG A 117 1.45 -10.05 -9.95
CA ARG A 117 1.87 -11.40 -9.58
C ARG A 117 3.35 -11.64 -9.82
N ILE A 118 3.81 -11.38 -11.05
CA ILE A 118 5.20 -11.68 -11.45
C ILE A 118 6.19 -10.83 -10.66
N ALA A 119 6.02 -9.51 -10.64
CA ALA A 119 6.98 -8.63 -9.98
C ALA A 119 6.89 -8.72 -8.45
N GLY A 120 5.68 -8.86 -7.90
CA GLY A 120 5.51 -9.00 -6.45
C GLY A 120 6.07 -10.32 -5.91
N GLN A 121 5.78 -11.44 -6.56
CA GLN A 121 6.36 -12.73 -6.19
C GLN A 121 7.89 -12.70 -6.37
N ARG A 122 8.39 -12.09 -7.44
CA ARG A 122 9.83 -11.93 -7.65
C ARG A 122 10.49 -11.10 -6.56
N ALA A 123 9.84 -10.06 -6.04
CA ALA A 123 10.36 -9.28 -4.93
C ALA A 123 10.52 -10.15 -3.66
N LEU A 124 9.52 -10.97 -3.34
CA LEU A 124 9.55 -11.87 -2.21
C LEU A 124 10.62 -12.96 -2.37
N GLU A 125 10.70 -13.58 -3.54
CA GLU A 125 11.74 -14.59 -3.86
C GLU A 125 13.16 -14.02 -3.67
N LEU A 126 13.43 -12.82 -4.21
CA LEU A 126 14.74 -12.17 -4.08
C LEU A 126 15.06 -11.80 -2.63
N ALA A 127 14.04 -11.47 -1.84
CA ALA A 127 14.19 -11.22 -0.41
C ALA A 127 14.32 -12.52 0.42
N GLY A 128 14.04 -13.70 -0.18
CA GLY A 128 13.99 -14.97 0.53
C GLY A 128 12.84 -15.07 1.53
N LEU A 129 11.70 -14.43 1.23
CA LEU A 129 10.51 -14.32 2.09
C LEU A 129 9.27 -14.92 1.43
N GLY A 130 8.37 -15.45 2.24
CA GLY A 130 6.97 -15.66 1.89
C GLY A 130 6.08 -14.51 2.35
N VAL A 131 4.81 -14.52 1.95
CA VAL A 131 3.85 -13.49 2.38
C VAL A 131 3.57 -13.51 3.89
N ASP A 132 3.74 -14.68 4.52
CA ASP A 132 3.54 -14.86 5.96
C ASP A 132 4.74 -14.35 6.79
N ASP A 133 5.89 -14.12 6.16
CA ASP A 133 7.07 -13.55 6.80
C ASP A 133 7.01 -12.01 6.87
N LEU A 134 6.01 -11.40 6.22
CA LEU A 134 5.83 -9.94 6.20
C LEU A 134 5.11 -9.47 7.46
N ASP A 135 5.75 -8.61 8.24
CA ASP A 135 5.16 -8.03 9.45
C ASP A 135 4.27 -6.82 9.09
N PHE A 136 4.71 -5.98 8.17
CA PHE A 136 4.02 -4.77 7.74
C PHE A 136 3.84 -4.77 6.23
N VAL A 137 2.65 -4.38 5.78
CA VAL A 137 2.32 -4.29 4.36
C VAL A 137 1.62 -2.97 4.09
N ASP A 138 1.98 -2.30 3.00
CA ASP A 138 1.21 -1.18 2.45
C ASP A 138 0.89 -1.46 0.99
N VAL A 139 -0.35 -1.84 0.74
CA VAL A 139 -0.87 -2.06 -0.61
C VAL A 139 -1.43 -0.74 -1.14
N TYR A 140 -1.01 -0.36 -2.34
CA TYR A 140 -1.49 0.86 -3.00
C TYR A 140 -3.03 0.82 -3.19
N SER A 141 -3.72 1.75 -2.57
CA SER A 141 -5.15 1.68 -2.31
C SER A 141 -5.94 2.85 -2.91
N CYS A 142 -5.72 3.13 -4.22
CA CYS A 142 -6.48 4.16 -4.91
C CYS A 142 -8.00 3.87 -4.94
N PHE A 143 -8.37 2.59 -5.02
CA PHE A 143 -9.73 2.06 -4.96
C PHE A 143 -9.73 0.70 -4.26
N PRO A 144 -10.86 0.26 -3.68
CA PRO A 144 -10.95 -1.07 -3.07
C PRO A 144 -10.56 -2.22 -4.01
N VAL A 145 -10.97 -2.15 -5.28
CA VAL A 145 -10.63 -3.17 -6.27
C VAL A 145 -9.12 -3.30 -6.50
N ALA A 146 -8.36 -2.22 -6.40
CA ALA A 146 -6.91 -2.27 -6.54
C ALA A 146 -6.27 -3.11 -5.42
N VAL A 147 -6.76 -2.95 -4.19
CA VAL A 147 -6.32 -3.76 -3.05
C VAL A 147 -6.74 -5.22 -3.21
N GLN A 148 -7.98 -5.49 -3.65
CA GLN A 148 -8.49 -6.84 -3.85
C GLN A 148 -7.67 -7.60 -4.91
N VAL A 149 -7.39 -6.97 -6.05
CA VAL A 149 -6.57 -7.57 -7.11
C VAL A 149 -5.15 -7.81 -6.60
N ALA A 150 -4.53 -6.81 -5.97
CA ALA A 150 -3.17 -6.96 -5.47
C ALA A 150 -3.08 -8.06 -4.39
N ALA A 151 -4.02 -8.11 -3.47
CA ALA A 151 -4.05 -9.16 -2.45
C ALA A 151 -4.21 -10.56 -3.06
N ALA A 152 -5.11 -10.73 -4.04
CA ALA A 152 -5.30 -12.01 -4.73
C ALA A 152 -4.05 -12.46 -5.50
N GLU A 153 -3.39 -11.54 -6.22
CA GLU A 153 -2.20 -11.86 -7.02
C GLU A 153 -0.95 -12.15 -6.16
N LEU A 154 -0.87 -11.55 -4.98
CA LEU A 154 0.24 -11.72 -4.05
C LEU A 154 0.01 -12.83 -3.02
N GLY A 155 -1.21 -13.35 -2.90
CA GLY A 155 -1.58 -14.32 -1.87
C GLY A 155 -1.74 -13.72 -0.47
N LEU A 156 -2.03 -12.42 -0.38
CA LEU A 156 -2.28 -11.73 0.89
C LEU A 156 -3.73 -11.92 1.35
N SER A 157 -3.95 -12.24 2.62
CA SER A 157 -5.30 -12.25 3.19
C SER A 157 -5.86 -10.83 3.29
N LEU A 158 -7.14 -10.67 2.94
CA LEU A 158 -7.86 -9.41 3.16
C LEU A 158 -8.20 -9.14 4.64
N ASP A 159 -8.04 -10.13 5.51
CA ASP A 159 -8.29 -10.00 6.95
C ASP A 159 -7.09 -9.42 7.72
N ARG A 160 -5.92 -9.33 7.08
CA ARG A 160 -4.75 -8.67 7.68
C ARG A 160 -4.76 -7.16 7.44
N GLU A 161 -3.99 -6.41 8.22
CA GLU A 161 -3.74 -5.00 7.92
C GLU A 161 -2.93 -4.90 6.61
N LEU A 162 -3.53 -4.28 5.58
CA LEU A 162 -2.96 -4.10 4.24
C LEU A 162 -2.47 -2.67 3.99
N THR A 163 -2.37 -1.87 5.03
CA THR A 163 -1.84 -0.51 4.96
C THR A 163 -1.14 -0.14 6.26
N VAL A 164 -0.12 0.69 6.17
CA VAL A 164 0.54 1.31 7.33
C VAL A 164 0.24 2.81 7.42
N THR A 165 -0.30 3.39 6.36
CA THR A 165 -0.64 4.82 6.28
C THR A 165 -2.11 5.11 6.59
N GLY A 166 -3.01 4.16 6.35
CA GLY A 166 -4.46 4.33 6.25
C GLY A 166 -4.95 4.47 4.81
N GLY A 167 -4.07 4.20 3.83
CA GLY A 167 -4.37 4.22 2.40
C GLY A 167 -4.59 5.61 1.81
N LEU A 168 -4.78 5.66 0.50
CA LEU A 168 -4.93 6.93 -0.23
C LEU A 168 -6.20 7.70 0.14
N THR A 169 -7.19 7.05 0.72
CA THR A 169 -8.42 7.71 1.18
C THR A 169 -8.19 8.45 2.49
N PHE A 170 -7.75 7.76 3.53
CA PHE A 170 -7.66 8.31 4.90
C PHE A 170 -6.26 8.81 5.21
N GLY A 171 -5.23 8.08 4.82
CA GLY A 171 -3.83 8.53 4.92
C GLY A 171 -3.59 9.77 4.08
N GLY A 172 -4.25 9.86 2.94
CA GLY A 172 -4.14 10.92 1.95
C GLY A 172 -3.45 10.45 0.68
N GLY A 173 -3.92 10.97 -0.46
CA GLY A 173 -3.45 10.58 -1.80
C GLY A 173 -2.80 11.74 -2.54
N PRO A 174 -1.61 12.22 -2.13
CA PRO A 174 -0.94 13.37 -2.75
C PRO A 174 -0.36 13.02 -4.13
N LEU A 175 -1.20 12.57 -5.05
CA LEU A 175 -0.86 12.19 -6.42
C LEU A 175 0.32 11.20 -6.47
N ASN A 176 1.40 11.57 -7.14
CA ASN A 176 2.57 10.70 -7.33
C ASN A 176 3.43 10.53 -6.06
N ASN A 177 3.13 11.23 -4.97
CA ASN A 177 3.93 11.20 -3.75
C ASN A 177 3.44 10.21 -2.68
N TYR A 178 2.33 9.50 -2.90
CA TYR A 178 1.78 8.59 -1.89
C TYR A 178 2.79 7.51 -1.46
N VAL A 179 3.50 6.89 -2.40
CA VAL A 179 4.45 5.82 -2.08
C VAL A 179 5.60 6.31 -1.20
N MET A 180 6.02 7.58 -1.34
CA MET A 180 7.01 8.18 -0.44
C MET A 180 6.47 8.28 1.00
N HIS A 181 5.18 8.59 1.19
CA HIS A 181 4.54 8.54 2.52
C HIS A 181 4.49 7.14 3.07
N SER A 182 4.14 6.15 2.22
CA SER A 182 4.16 4.73 2.57
C SER A 182 5.54 4.29 3.06
N ILE A 183 6.60 4.59 2.32
CA ILE A 183 7.98 4.23 2.68
C ILE A 183 8.41 4.98 3.94
N SER A 184 8.11 6.27 4.08
CA SER A 184 8.43 7.04 5.29
C SER A 184 7.77 6.44 6.53
N ARG A 185 6.47 6.10 6.44
CA ARG A 185 5.76 5.45 7.54
C ARG A 185 6.29 4.05 7.83
N MET A 186 6.65 3.30 6.81
CA MET A 186 7.28 1.98 6.94
C MET A 186 8.62 2.09 7.68
N VAL A 187 9.44 3.07 7.35
CA VAL A 187 10.72 3.34 8.01
C VAL A 187 10.52 3.63 9.50
N GLU A 188 9.54 4.46 9.88
CA GLU A 188 9.21 4.72 11.28
C GLU A 188 8.85 3.42 12.01
N LEU A 189 7.93 2.63 11.45
CA LEU A 189 7.48 1.37 12.06
C LEU A 189 8.62 0.35 12.22
N LEU A 190 9.50 0.25 11.22
CA LEU A 190 10.63 -0.67 11.27
C LEU A 190 11.67 -0.24 12.32
N ARG A 191 11.87 1.06 12.50
CA ARG A 191 12.73 1.58 13.59
C ARG A 191 12.18 1.26 14.97
N ASP A 192 10.86 1.38 15.14
CA ASP A 192 10.18 1.02 16.39
C ASP A 192 10.12 -0.50 16.62
N ASN A 193 10.33 -1.30 15.56
CA ASN A 193 10.25 -2.76 15.57
C ASN A 193 11.44 -3.39 14.84
N PRO A 194 12.66 -3.34 15.41
CA PRO A 194 13.86 -3.84 14.75
C PRO A 194 13.75 -5.32 14.36
N GLY A 195 14.29 -5.68 13.19
CA GLY A 195 14.28 -7.04 12.66
C GLY A 195 13.00 -7.40 11.88
N LYS A 196 11.95 -6.59 11.95
CA LYS A 196 10.71 -6.79 11.21
C LYS A 196 10.88 -6.52 9.72
N LYS A 197 9.96 -7.07 8.90
CA LYS A 197 9.97 -7.00 7.45
C LYS A 197 8.77 -6.19 6.96
N GLY A 198 9.05 -5.18 6.15
CA GLY A 198 8.05 -4.31 5.54
C GLY A 198 7.96 -4.52 4.03
N PHE A 199 6.75 -4.47 3.48
CA PHE A 199 6.49 -4.59 2.05
C PHE A 199 5.60 -3.44 1.59
N VAL A 200 6.07 -2.70 0.60
CA VAL A 200 5.35 -1.56 0.03
C VAL A 200 5.10 -1.80 -1.45
N THR A 201 3.88 -1.55 -1.90
CA THR A 201 3.51 -1.63 -3.30
C THR A 201 3.21 -0.27 -3.90
N ALA A 202 3.45 -0.13 -5.19
CA ALA A 202 3.10 1.05 -5.97
C ALA A 202 2.21 0.66 -7.15
N ASN A 203 1.34 1.58 -7.55
CA ASN A 203 0.51 1.42 -8.73
C ASN A 203 0.37 2.75 -9.48
N GLY A 204 0.37 2.70 -10.81
CA GLY A 204 0.12 3.82 -11.69
C GLY A 204 -0.80 3.45 -12.84
N GLY A 205 -1.63 4.41 -13.27
CA GLY A 205 -2.66 4.19 -14.28
C GLY A 205 -3.81 3.30 -13.77
N PHE A 206 -4.47 2.60 -14.65
CA PHE A 206 -5.57 1.68 -14.32
C PHE A 206 -5.03 0.28 -14.00
N LEU A 207 -4.36 0.09 -12.86
CA LEU A 207 -3.62 -1.13 -12.54
C LEU A 207 -2.66 -1.50 -13.69
N THR A 208 -1.83 -0.55 -14.10
CA THR A 208 -1.01 -0.71 -15.31
C THR A 208 0.47 -0.82 -15.00
N LYS A 209 0.99 0.01 -14.11
CA LYS A 209 2.41 0.04 -13.72
C LYS A 209 2.53 -0.28 -12.25
N HIS A 210 3.42 -1.18 -11.90
CA HIS A 210 3.56 -1.66 -10.53
C HIS A 210 5.03 -1.69 -10.13
N ALA A 211 5.29 -1.34 -8.88
CA ALA A 211 6.59 -1.54 -8.25
C ALA A 211 6.42 -2.05 -6.82
N PHE A 212 7.41 -2.78 -6.33
CA PHE A 212 7.41 -3.44 -5.04
C PHE A 212 8.73 -3.23 -4.34
N GLY A 213 8.69 -2.97 -3.03
CA GLY A 213 9.88 -2.80 -2.21
C GLY A 213 9.79 -3.59 -0.92
N VAL A 214 10.89 -4.27 -0.55
CA VAL A 214 11.05 -4.95 0.73
C VAL A 214 12.05 -4.18 1.58
N TYR A 215 11.71 -3.96 2.85
CA TYR A 215 12.48 -3.12 3.78
C TYR A 215 12.68 -3.82 5.12
N SER A 216 13.83 -3.60 5.77
CA SER A 216 14.10 -4.04 7.14
C SER A 216 15.20 -3.19 7.78
N THR A 217 15.28 -3.21 9.11
CA THR A 217 16.45 -2.67 9.84
C THR A 217 17.66 -3.61 9.82
N GLU A 218 17.47 -4.87 9.44
CA GLU A 218 18.57 -5.80 9.22
C GLU A 218 19.17 -5.62 7.82
N ALA A 219 20.49 -5.70 7.71
CA ALA A 219 21.14 -5.71 6.40
C ALA A 219 20.70 -6.96 5.61
N PRO A 220 20.51 -6.85 4.29
CA PRO A 220 20.16 -7.99 3.45
C PRO A 220 21.28 -9.04 3.49
N LYS A 221 20.87 -10.31 3.35
CA LYS A 221 21.80 -11.44 3.31
C LYS A 221 22.17 -11.69 1.84
N GLY A 222 23.43 -11.54 1.50
CA GLY A 222 23.96 -11.81 0.15
C GLY A 222 24.80 -10.67 -0.39
N ASP A 223 25.56 -10.96 -1.44
CA ASP A 223 26.29 -9.97 -2.23
C ASP A 223 25.35 -9.42 -3.32
N TYR A 224 25.33 -8.11 -3.48
CA TYR A 224 24.60 -7.39 -4.52
C TYR A 224 25.50 -7.05 -5.69
#